data_cc9cebcd9b1d2e284f636c75f975da62
#
_entry.id   cc9cebcd9b1d2e284f636c75f975da62
#
_cell.length_a   1.000
_cell.length_b   1.000
_cell.length_c   1.000
_cell.angle_alpha   90.00
_cell.angle_beta   90.00
_cell.angle_gamma   90.00
#
_symmetry.space_group_name_H-M   'P 1'
#
loop_
_entity.id
_entity.type
_entity.pdbx_description
1 polymer ?
#
loop_
_entity_poly.entity_id
_entity_poly.type
_entity_poly.pdbx_seq_one_letter_code
_entity_poly.pdbx_strand_id
1 'polypeptide(L)'
;MKFGMVIDLKRCVGCGACAFACKAENTTRDRDEEDGQSFNWADFVMKTEGKFPDTTHWVMPVLCNHCTDAACVEVCPVKPNKAMYKTPEGITMHDPALCIGCRECQTACPYSHEELDATSLDGAQYSVISYNSRYKPIQPKWEDKTPLIAGVTASGAETAKQAGAPVPSMNAFDSKDVGALRKPRIVEKCTFCSHRTLNGMQPACVDACPSQARIFGDLDDKASPVAKILESQKTFVLKPEGGTRPNVYYVGKYSVRS
;
A
#
# COMPACT_ATOMS: atom_id res chain seq x y z
N MET A 1 17.14 9.04 -11.89
CA MET A 1 16.05 8.05 -11.83
C MET A 1 15.19 8.37 -10.61
N LYS A 2 13.91 8.58 -10.81
CA LYS A 2 12.95 8.87 -9.76
C LYS A 2 11.67 8.07 -10.00
N PHE A 3 11.38 7.12 -9.16
CA PHE A 3 10.22 6.27 -9.34
C PHE A 3 8.90 6.99 -9.00
N GLY A 4 7.88 6.70 -9.81
CA GLY A 4 6.51 7.15 -9.61
C GLY A 4 5.49 6.20 -10.22
N MET A 5 4.22 6.49 -9.96
CA MET A 5 3.11 5.69 -10.44
C MET A 5 2.00 6.59 -11.00
N VAL A 6 1.38 6.15 -12.07
CA VAL A 6 0.10 6.71 -12.55
C VAL A 6 -0.99 5.65 -12.35
N ILE A 7 -2.14 6.09 -11.87
CA ILE A 7 -3.35 5.28 -11.73
C ILE A 7 -4.40 5.85 -12.68
N ASP A 8 -4.75 5.10 -13.72
CA ASP A 8 -5.78 5.48 -14.68
C ASP A 8 -7.16 5.01 -14.17
N LEU A 9 -7.92 5.94 -13.63
CA LEU A 9 -9.23 5.66 -13.06
C LEU A 9 -10.27 5.28 -14.11
N LYS A 10 -10.06 5.61 -15.39
CA LYS A 10 -10.94 5.19 -16.49
C LYS A 10 -10.79 3.70 -16.78
N ARG A 11 -9.59 3.15 -16.56
CA ARG A 11 -9.25 1.73 -16.76
C ARG A 11 -9.49 0.91 -15.51
N CYS A 12 -9.50 1.52 -14.34
CA CYS A 12 -9.67 0.82 -13.08
C CYS A 12 -11.07 0.20 -12.98
N VAL A 13 -11.13 -1.11 -12.80
CA VAL A 13 -12.39 -1.87 -12.69
C VAL A 13 -12.80 -2.16 -11.24
N GLY A 14 -12.03 -1.70 -10.25
CA GLY A 14 -12.34 -1.91 -8.83
C GLY A 14 -12.26 -3.36 -8.36
N CYS A 15 -11.53 -4.24 -9.07
CA CYS A 15 -11.51 -5.69 -8.79
C CYS A 15 -10.72 -6.11 -7.54
N GLY A 16 -9.94 -5.21 -6.93
CA GLY A 16 -9.14 -5.52 -5.74
C GLY A 16 -7.85 -6.33 -5.97
N ALA A 17 -7.58 -6.79 -7.21
CA ALA A 17 -6.40 -7.61 -7.51
C ALA A 17 -5.08 -6.99 -7.04
N CYS A 18 -4.95 -5.66 -7.15
CA CYS A 18 -3.76 -4.94 -6.70
C CYS A 18 -3.57 -4.96 -5.17
N ALA A 19 -4.64 -4.90 -4.39
CA ALA A 19 -4.57 -4.99 -2.93
C ALA A 19 -4.22 -6.42 -2.51
N PHE A 20 -4.85 -7.41 -3.14
CA PHE A 20 -4.58 -8.82 -2.88
C PHE A 20 -3.12 -9.20 -3.23
N ALA A 21 -2.64 -8.80 -4.41
CA ALA A 21 -1.27 -9.05 -4.82
C ALA A 21 -0.25 -8.37 -3.90
N CYS A 22 -0.52 -7.13 -3.47
CA CYS A 22 0.33 -6.44 -2.50
C CYS A 22 0.39 -7.20 -1.17
N LYS A 23 -0.77 -7.70 -0.70
CA LYS A 23 -0.86 -8.47 0.52
C LYS A 23 -0.07 -9.77 0.43
N ALA A 24 -0.20 -10.50 -0.66
CA ALA A 24 0.52 -11.76 -0.89
C ALA A 24 2.04 -11.53 -1.03
N GLU A 25 2.45 -10.54 -1.82
CA GLU A 25 3.86 -10.23 -2.08
C GLU A 25 4.61 -9.76 -0.84
N ASN A 26 3.99 -8.87 -0.07
CA ASN A 26 4.64 -8.22 1.07
C ASN A 26 4.23 -8.84 2.41
N THR A 27 3.44 -9.90 2.41
CA THR A 27 2.94 -10.57 3.61
C THR A 27 2.35 -9.57 4.62
N THR A 28 1.59 -8.59 4.13
CA THR A 28 0.99 -7.58 4.99
C THR A 28 -0.09 -8.23 5.84
N ARG A 29 -0.26 -7.75 7.07
CA ARG A 29 -1.24 -8.30 8.01
C ARG A 29 -2.66 -8.20 7.45
N ASP A 30 -3.57 -9.00 7.99
CA ASP A 30 -4.99 -8.91 7.68
C ASP A 30 -5.55 -7.53 8.01
N ARG A 31 -6.52 -7.11 7.19
CA ARG A 31 -7.27 -5.89 7.43
C ARG A 31 -8.05 -6.07 8.72
N ASP A 32 -7.64 -5.36 9.75
CA ASP A 32 -8.25 -5.38 11.06
C ASP A 32 -8.48 -3.94 11.50
N GLU A 33 -9.64 -3.65 12.05
CA GLU A 33 -9.96 -2.36 12.64
C GLU A 33 -9.32 -2.25 14.01
N GLU A 34 -8.01 -2.09 14.02
CA GLU A 34 -7.30 -1.74 15.23
C GLU A 34 -7.29 -0.22 15.38
N ASP A 35 -7.72 0.26 16.51
CA ASP A 35 -7.85 1.70 16.79
C ASP A 35 -8.75 2.44 15.78
N GLY A 36 -9.76 1.76 15.22
CA GLY A 36 -10.65 2.34 14.22
C GLY A 36 -10.04 2.49 12.83
N GLN A 37 -8.94 1.80 12.53
CA GLN A 37 -8.19 1.96 11.28
C GLN A 37 -8.01 0.63 10.56
N SER A 38 -8.31 0.66 9.29
CA SER A 38 -8.17 -0.46 8.37
C SER A 38 -7.02 -0.20 7.40
N PHE A 39 -6.00 -1.07 7.36
CA PHE A 39 -4.78 -0.80 6.60
C PHE A 39 -4.39 -1.92 5.65
N ASN A 40 -4.19 -1.55 4.40
CA ASN A 40 -3.38 -2.30 3.47
C ASN A 40 -2.38 -1.36 2.81
N TRP A 41 -1.21 -1.86 2.42
CA TRP A 41 -0.21 -1.03 1.74
C TRP A 41 -0.67 -0.55 0.37
N ALA A 42 -1.44 -1.37 -0.36
CA ALA A 42 -2.24 -0.96 -1.49
C ALA A 42 -3.68 -1.33 -1.19
N ASP A 43 -4.57 -0.38 -1.27
CA ASP A 43 -5.99 -0.53 -0.94
C ASP A 43 -6.84 0.25 -1.95
N PHE A 44 -8.13 0.30 -1.70
CA PHE A 44 -9.05 1.13 -2.43
C PHE A 44 -10.15 1.64 -1.49
N VAL A 45 -10.55 2.85 -1.73
CA VAL A 45 -11.69 3.48 -1.08
C VAL A 45 -12.89 3.33 -2.01
N MET A 46 -14.04 2.98 -1.48
CA MET A 46 -15.26 2.75 -2.25
C MET A 46 -16.40 3.55 -1.67
N LYS A 47 -17.26 4.05 -2.56
CA LYS A 47 -18.53 4.68 -2.19
C LYS A 47 -19.64 4.16 -3.10
N THR A 48 -20.78 3.84 -2.52
CA THR A 48 -22.00 3.48 -3.26
C THR A 48 -23.10 4.45 -2.88
N GLU A 49 -23.72 5.04 -3.87
CA GLU A 49 -24.84 5.99 -3.69
C GLU A 49 -26.06 5.55 -4.50
N GLY A 50 -27.24 6.04 -4.11
CA GLY A 50 -28.50 5.75 -4.79
C GLY A 50 -29.19 4.49 -4.26
N LYS A 51 -30.28 4.11 -4.96
CA LYS A 51 -31.04 2.87 -4.72
C LYS A 51 -31.26 2.15 -6.03
N PHE A 52 -31.23 0.82 -6.00
CA PHE A 52 -31.51 0.04 -7.19
C PHE A 52 -32.85 0.46 -7.84
N PRO A 53 -32.92 0.63 -9.17
CA PRO A 53 -31.85 0.38 -10.17
C PRO A 53 -30.85 1.52 -10.34
N ASP A 54 -31.07 2.71 -9.78
CA ASP A 54 -30.26 3.91 -9.98
C ASP A 54 -29.15 3.99 -8.92
N THR A 55 -28.18 3.10 -9.02
CA THR A 55 -27.01 3.08 -8.13
C THR A 55 -25.74 3.51 -8.82
N THR A 56 -24.91 4.26 -8.11
CA THR A 56 -23.58 4.66 -8.56
C THR A 56 -22.54 4.09 -7.60
N HIS A 57 -21.50 3.47 -8.14
CA HIS A 57 -20.40 2.89 -7.35
C HIS A 57 -19.07 3.46 -7.82
N TRP A 58 -18.31 4.01 -6.88
CA TRP A 58 -16.98 4.58 -7.14
C TRP A 58 -15.90 3.78 -6.42
N VAL A 59 -14.79 3.61 -7.12
CA VAL A 59 -13.61 2.94 -6.55
C VAL A 59 -12.39 3.79 -6.83
N MET A 60 -11.63 4.10 -5.78
CA MET A 60 -10.37 4.79 -5.88
C MET A 60 -9.25 3.94 -5.29
N PRO A 61 -8.34 3.42 -6.12
CA PRO A 61 -7.16 2.73 -5.62
C PRO A 61 -6.21 3.71 -4.94
N VAL A 62 -5.73 3.35 -3.76
CA VAL A 62 -4.88 4.19 -2.92
C VAL A 62 -3.65 3.42 -2.44
N LEU A 63 -2.56 4.12 -2.18
CA LEU A 63 -1.32 3.60 -1.63
C LEU A 63 -0.47 4.76 -1.10
N CYS A 64 0.69 4.46 -0.49
CA CYS A 64 1.65 5.51 -0.13
C CYS A 64 2.05 6.31 -1.38
N ASN A 65 2.01 7.63 -1.27
CA ASN A 65 2.31 8.54 -2.37
C ASN A 65 3.81 8.76 -2.61
N HIS A 66 4.69 8.16 -1.81
CA HIS A 66 6.15 8.31 -1.91
C HIS A 66 6.60 9.76 -2.14
N CYS A 67 5.99 10.67 -1.39
CA CYS A 67 6.13 12.12 -1.53
C CYS A 67 7.59 12.57 -1.66
N THR A 68 7.82 13.59 -2.48
CA THR A 68 9.14 14.22 -2.59
C THR A 68 9.49 14.92 -1.27
N ASP A 69 8.56 15.69 -0.72
CA ASP A 69 8.66 16.33 0.60
C ASP A 69 7.86 15.50 1.60
N ALA A 70 8.49 14.43 2.08
CA ALA A 70 7.81 13.42 2.88
C ALA A 70 7.73 13.83 4.36
N ALA A 71 6.60 14.36 4.81
CA ALA A 71 6.37 14.73 6.21
C ALA A 71 6.70 13.60 7.19
N CYS A 72 6.40 12.35 6.81
CA CYS A 72 6.74 11.18 7.62
C CYS A 72 8.26 10.97 7.83
N VAL A 73 9.09 11.44 6.90
CA VAL A 73 10.55 11.44 7.05
C VAL A 73 11.00 12.59 7.95
N GLU A 74 10.40 13.75 7.80
CA GLU A 74 10.76 14.94 8.58
C GLU A 74 10.55 14.74 10.07
N VAL A 75 9.40 14.20 10.46
CA VAL A 75 9.01 14.02 11.86
C VAL A 75 9.64 12.80 12.54
N CYS A 76 10.29 11.90 11.80
CA CYS A 76 10.90 10.72 12.42
C CYS A 76 11.97 11.10 13.43
N PRO A 77 11.79 10.76 14.74
CA PRO A 77 12.68 11.23 15.81
C PRO A 77 13.95 10.40 15.95
N VAL A 78 14.05 9.28 15.26
CA VAL A 78 15.19 8.35 15.40
C VAL A 78 16.46 8.98 14.87
N LYS A 79 17.54 8.89 15.64
CA LYS A 79 18.88 9.46 15.33
C LYS A 79 19.96 8.41 15.63
N PRO A 80 21.13 8.47 14.98
CA PRO A 80 21.54 9.43 13.94
C PRO A 80 20.84 9.19 12.60
N ASN A 81 20.44 7.95 12.29
CA ASN A 81 19.76 7.57 11.06
C ASN A 81 18.27 7.41 11.34
N LYS A 82 17.44 8.10 10.56
CA LYS A 82 15.99 8.01 10.68
C LYS A 82 15.48 6.65 10.19
N ALA A 83 14.48 6.09 10.89
CA ALA A 83 13.80 4.88 10.44
C ALA A 83 12.94 5.13 9.18
N MET A 84 12.40 6.35 9.02
CA MET A 84 11.78 6.79 7.77
C MET A 84 12.79 7.60 6.98
N TYR A 85 13.05 7.22 5.72
CA TYR A 85 14.09 7.85 4.90
C TYR A 85 13.73 7.85 3.42
N LYS A 86 14.50 8.58 2.61
CA LYS A 86 14.38 8.59 1.14
C LYS A 86 15.54 7.82 0.53
N THR A 87 15.25 7.00 -0.47
CA THR A 87 16.28 6.39 -1.31
C THR A 87 16.71 7.35 -2.43
N PRO A 88 17.85 7.10 -3.08
CA PRO A 88 18.28 7.86 -4.26
C PRO A 88 17.23 7.87 -5.39
N GLU A 89 16.48 6.78 -5.54
CA GLU A 89 15.40 6.63 -6.54
C GLU A 89 14.10 7.32 -6.12
N GLY A 90 14.12 8.10 -5.05
CA GLY A 90 12.97 8.85 -4.58
C GLY A 90 11.92 8.03 -3.83
N ILE A 91 12.18 6.77 -3.50
CA ILE A 91 11.27 5.96 -2.71
C ILE A 91 11.31 6.43 -1.25
N THR A 92 10.15 6.65 -0.64
CA THR A 92 10.07 6.84 0.82
C THR A 92 10.07 5.47 1.46
N MET A 93 11.12 5.13 2.17
CA MET A 93 11.36 3.84 2.79
C MET A 93 11.20 3.88 4.31
N HIS A 94 11.11 2.69 4.88
CA HIS A 94 11.04 2.46 6.32
C HIS A 94 12.04 1.36 6.69
N ASP A 95 12.89 1.64 7.68
CA ASP A 95 13.78 0.63 8.27
C ASP A 95 13.14 0.05 9.55
N PRO A 96 12.71 -1.22 9.53
CA PRO A 96 12.08 -1.86 10.67
C PRO A 96 13.06 -2.14 11.82
N ALA A 97 14.38 -2.12 11.56
CA ALA A 97 15.39 -2.33 12.61
C ALA A 97 15.58 -1.07 13.47
N LEU A 98 15.42 0.10 12.86
CA LEU A 98 15.56 1.40 13.53
C LEU A 98 14.23 1.90 14.13
N CYS A 99 13.09 1.40 13.67
CA CYS A 99 11.78 1.91 14.08
C CYS A 99 11.49 1.62 15.56
N ILE A 100 11.09 2.66 16.28
CA ILE A 100 10.69 2.61 17.70
C ILE A 100 9.17 2.56 17.89
N GLY A 101 8.38 2.62 16.80
CA GLY A 101 6.93 2.55 16.85
C GLY A 101 6.21 3.75 17.46
N CYS A 102 6.81 4.93 17.45
CA CYS A 102 6.22 6.15 18.03
C CYS A 102 4.98 6.67 17.27
N ARG A 103 4.77 6.24 16.03
CA ARG A 103 3.64 6.59 15.16
C ARG A 103 3.61 8.07 14.70
N GLU A 104 4.59 8.90 15.01
CA GLU A 104 4.65 10.30 14.56
C GLU A 104 4.53 10.42 13.03
N CYS A 105 5.15 9.50 12.29
CA CYS A 105 5.04 9.45 10.83
C CYS A 105 3.62 9.15 10.34
N GLN A 106 2.83 8.39 11.10
CA GLN A 106 1.43 8.11 10.80
C GLN A 106 0.59 9.36 11.03
N THR A 107 0.78 10.05 12.13
CA THR A 107 0.07 11.30 12.48
C THR A 107 0.38 12.44 11.51
N ALA A 108 1.66 12.56 11.09
CA ALA A 108 2.09 13.62 10.16
C ALA A 108 1.73 13.35 8.70
N CYS A 109 1.32 12.13 8.35
CA CYS A 109 1.00 11.78 6.98
C CYS A 109 -0.39 12.33 6.60
N PRO A 110 -0.50 13.22 5.60
CA PRO A 110 -1.80 13.78 5.22
C PRO A 110 -2.76 12.75 4.59
N TYR A 111 -2.25 11.56 4.27
CA TYR A 111 -3.02 10.45 3.70
C TYR A 111 -3.37 9.38 4.75
N SER A 112 -3.24 9.70 6.03
CA SER A 112 -3.57 8.81 7.14
C SER A 112 -4.66 9.45 8.00
N HIS A 113 -5.60 8.65 8.50
CA HIS A 113 -6.69 9.03 9.42
C HIS A 113 -7.79 9.97 8.88
N GLU A 114 -7.72 10.41 7.63
CA GLU A 114 -8.68 11.37 7.07
C GLU A 114 -9.24 10.86 5.75
N GLU A 115 -10.38 11.42 5.36
CA GLU A 115 -10.94 11.22 4.04
C GLU A 115 -9.96 11.67 2.96
N LEU A 116 -9.89 10.90 1.86
CA LEU A 116 -9.05 11.25 0.72
C LEU A 116 -9.64 12.38 -0.11
N ASP A 117 -10.95 12.42 -0.18
CA ASP A 117 -11.73 13.43 -0.86
C ASP A 117 -13.08 13.57 -0.14
N ALA A 118 -13.23 14.63 0.64
CA ALA A 118 -14.43 14.90 1.43
C ALA A 118 -15.69 15.08 0.56
N THR A 119 -15.53 15.41 -0.71
CA THR A 119 -16.66 15.60 -1.63
C THR A 119 -17.12 14.31 -2.30
N SER A 120 -16.21 13.33 -2.45
CA SER A 120 -16.46 12.11 -3.24
C SER A 120 -16.57 10.85 -2.39
N LEU A 121 -15.88 10.78 -1.26
CA LEU A 121 -15.67 9.58 -0.47
C LEU A 121 -16.00 9.80 1.02
N ASP A 122 -17.13 10.39 1.26
CA ASP A 122 -17.64 10.76 2.56
C ASP A 122 -17.52 9.62 3.60
N GLY A 123 -16.86 9.88 4.71
CA GLY A 123 -16.66 8.95 5.82
C GLY A 123 -15.64 7.83 5.58
N ALA A 124 -14.94 7.80 4.44
CA ALA A 124 -13.95 6.78 4.17
C ALA A 124 -12.63 7.06 4.88
N GLN A 125 -12.32 6.30 5.91
CA GLN A 125 -11.04 6.37 6.59
C GLN A 125 -10.01 5.49 5.90
N TYR A 126 -8.83 6.04 5.67
CA TYR A 126 -7.72 5.34 5.08
C TYR A 126 -6.40 5.79 5.70
N SER A 127 -5.48 4.86 5.89
CA SER A 127 -4.13 5.18 6.33
C SER A 127 -3.09 4.46 5.48
N VAL A 128 -2.17 5.20 4.90
CA VAL A 128 -1.06 4.65 4.13
C VAL A 128 0.10 4.15 5.00
N ILE A 129 0.08 4.47 6.29
CA ILE A 129 1.04 3.98 7.28
C ILE A 129 0.29 3.18 8.31
N SER A 130 0.54 1.87 8.37
CA SER A 130 -0.06 0.97 9.35
C SER A 130 0.86 0.75 10.54
N TYR A 131 0.27 0.39 11.69
CA TYR A 131 1.00 0.04 12.90
C TYR A 131 0.78 -1.43 13.26
N ASN A 132 1.84 -2.16 13.51
CA ASN A 132 1.79 -3.55 13.95
C ASN A 132 1.70 -3.61 15.47
N SER A 133 0.52 -3.87 16.00
CA SER A 133 0.31 -4.02 17.44
C SER A 133 1.12 -5.19 18.01
N ARG A 134 1.50 -5.06 19.28
CA ARG A 134 2.12 -6.15 20.03
C ARG A 134 1.13 -7.21 20.51
N TYR A 135 -0.15 -6.87 20.52
CA TYR A 135 -1.18 -7.69 21.17
C TYR A 135 -1.86 -8.67 20.25
N LYS A 136 -1.69 -8.49 18.94
CA LYS A 136 -2.30 -9.37 17.94
C LYS A 136 -1.22 -9.99 17.05
N PRO A 137 -1.35 -11.28 16.73
CA PRO A 137 -0.50 -11.93 15.73
C PRO A 137 -0.60 -11.19 14.39
N ILE A 138 0.50 -11.06 13.68
CA ILE A 138 0.52 -10.38 12.37
C ILE A 138 -0.21 -11.22 11.32
N GLN A 139 -0.12 -12.54 11.43
CA GLN A 139 -0.80 -13.50 10.57
C GLN A 139 -1.54 -14.54 11.43
N PRO A 140 -2.65 -14.16 12.08
CA PRO A 140 -3.32 -15.02 13.06
C PRO A 140 -3.80 -16.36 12.47
N LYS A 141 -4.20 -16.37 11.18
CA LYS A 141 -4.68 -17.58 10.52
C LYS A 141 -3.61 -18.65 10.32
N TRP A 142 -2.33 -18.27 10.26
CA TRP A 142 -1.21 -19.21 10.16
C TRP A 142 -0.77 -19.77 11.51
N GLU A 143 -1.15 -19.14 12.58
CA GLU A 143 -0.99 -19.63 13.95
C GLU A 143 -2.21 -20.39 14.43
N ASP A 144 -3.32 -20.30 13.71
CA ASP A 144 -4.56 -21.00 14.00
C ASP A 144 -4.37 -22.51 13.78
N LYS A 145 -4.63 -23.27 14.83
CA LYS A 145 -4.55 -24.73 14.82
C LYS A 145 -5.87 -25.38 14.42
N THR A 146 -6.89 -24.58 14.16
CA THR A 146 -8.20 -25.07 13.74
C THR A 146 -8.15 -25.51 12.28
N PRO A 147 -8.57 -26.73 11.92
CA PRO A 147 -8.69 -27.13 10.51
C PRO A 147 -9.65 -26.20 9.76
N LEU A 148 -9.30 -25.85 8.51
CA LEU A 148 -10.18 -25.03 7.65
C LEU A 148 -11.54 -25.71 7.41
N ILE A 149 -11.51 -27.03 7.24
CA ILE A 149 -12.70 -27.87 7.18
C ILE A 149 -12.50 -29.05 8.15
N ALA A 150 -13.31 -29.11 9.18
CA ALA A 150 -13.19 -30.15 10.21
C ALA A 150 -13.21 -31.56 9.59
N GLY A 151 -12.22 -32.36 9.92
CA GLY A 151 -12.05 -33.74 9.47
C GLY A 151 -11.59 -33.91 8.01
N VAL A 152 -11.37 -32.82 7.27
CA VAL A 152 -10.99 -32.88 5.85
C VAL A 152 -9.64 -32.20 5.57
N THR A 153 -9.40 -31.03 6.15
CA THR A 153 -8.17 -30.25 5.88
C THR A 153 -7.32 -30.09 7.14
N ALA A 154 -6.01 -29.97 6.94
CA ALA A 154 -5.10 -29.54 8.00
C ALA A 154 -5.35 -28.06 8.37
N SER A 155 -4.90 -27.67 9.56
CA SER A 155 -4.82 -26.25 9.94
C SER A 155 -3.76 -25.51 9.11
N GLY A 156 -3.82 -24.18 9.09
CA GLY A 156 -2.76 -23.35 8.46
C GLY A 156 -1.39 -23.66 9.05
N ALA A 157 -1.29 -23.81 10.37
CA ALA A 157 -0.03 -24.13 11.07
C ALA A 157 0.52 -25.51 10.68
N GLU A 158 -0.32 -26.53 10.56
CA GLU A 158 0.09 -27.86 10.12
C GLU A 158 0.52 -27.89 8.66
N THR A 159 -0.21 -27.20 7.79
CA THR A 159 0.13 -27.08 6.36
C THR A 159 1.49 -26.42 6.18
N ALA A 160 1.77 -25.32 6.88
CA ALA A 160 3.05 -24.66 6.83
C ALA A 160 4.19 -25.57 7.32
N LYS A 161 3.96 -26.31 8.42
CA LYS A 161 4.92 -27.28 8.94
C LYS A 161 5.21 -28.43 7.97
N GLN A 162 4.17 -28.99 7.36
CA GLN A 162 4.30 -30.07 6.38
C GLN A 162 5.01 -29.64 5.11
N ALA A 163 4.76 -28.40 4.66
CA ALA A 163 5.42 -27.83 3.50
C ALA A 163 6.89 -27.47 3.74
N GLY A 164 7.37 -27.50 5.01
CA GLY A 164 8.70 -27.01 5.37
C GLY A 164 8.89 -25.52 5.07
N ALA A 165 7.79 -24.83 4.83
CA ALA A 165 7.80 -23.40 4.53
C ALA A 165 7.91 -22.58 5.81
N PRO A 166 8.67 -21.47 5.82
CA PRO A 166 8.60 -20.52 6.91
C PRO A 166 7.15 -20.02 7.03
N VAL A 167 6.71 -19.81 8.26
CA VAL A 167 5.44 -19.11 8.50
C VAL A 167 5.47 -17.82 7.69
N PRO A 168 4.42 -17.45 6.93
CA PRO A 168 4.46 -16.32 6.01
C PRO A 168 4.47 -14.97 6.73
N SER A 169 5.52 -14.75 7.47
CA SER A 169 5.95 -13.45 8.00
C SER A 169 7.05 -12.81 7.14
N MET A 170 7.47 -13.51 6.09
CA MET A 170 8.54 -13.07 5.18
C MET A 170 8.00 -12.95 3.76
N ASN A 171 8.51 -12.00 2.98
CA ASN A 171 8.19 -11.96 1.56
C ASN A 171 9.00 -13.02 0.76
N ALA A 172 8.62 -13.25 -0.48
CA ALA A 172 9.24 -14.26 -1.34
C ALA A 172 10.74 -14.03 -1.62
N PHE A 173 11.25 -12.83 -1.37
CA PHE A 173 12.61 -12.43 -1.68
C PHE A 173 13.55 -12.42 -0.47
N ASP A 174 13.02 -12.65 0.72
CA ASP A 174 13.79 -12.75 1.97
C ASP A 174 14.91 -11.69 2.10
N SER A 175 14.60 -10.47 1.73
CA SER A 175 15.56 -9.37 1.74
C SER A 175 15.65 -8.74 3.13
N LYS A 176 16.86 -8.60 3.64
CA LYS A 176 17.13 -7.89 4.90
C LYS A 176 16.75 -6.41 4.82
N ASP A 177 16.80 -5.84 3.62
CA ASP A 177 16.61 -4.40 3.40
C ASP A 177 15.13 -3.99 3.35
N VAL A 178 14.24 -4.93 3.11
CA VAL A 178 12.80 -4.65 2.96
C VAL A 178 11.95 -5.04 4.16
N GLY A 179 12.55 -5.32 5.30
CA GLY A 179 11.80 -5.70 6.48
C GLY A 179 10.87 -6.88 6.20
N ALA A 180 11.42 -7.93 5.57
CA ALA A 180 10.69 -9.14 5.21
C ALA A 180 9.94 -9.77 6.39
N LEU A 181 10.43 -9.57 7.59
CA LEU A 181 9.76 -9.98 8.82
C LEU A 181 8.81 -8.89 9.32
N ARG A 182 7.56 -9.26 9.52
CA ARG A 182 6.57 -8.39 10.13
C ARG A 182 6.81 -8.30 11.64
N LYS A 183 7.52 -7.27 12.08
CA LYS A 183 7.82 -7.05 13.50
C LYS A 183 6.64 -6.40 14.22
N PRO A 184 6.34 -6.79 15.46
CA PRO A 184 5.39 -6.06 16.29
C PRO A 184 5.98 -4.70 16.74
N ARG A 185 5.12 -3.77 17.11
CA ARG A 185 5.45 -2.44 17.64
C ARG A 185 6.19 -1.51 16.68
N ILE A 186 6.06 -1.72 15.39
CA ILE A 186 6.61 -0.82 14.38
C ILE A 186 5.52 -0.40 13.40
N VAL A 187 5.79 0.68 12.67
CA VAL A 187 4.95 1.08 11.55
C VAL A 187 5.41 0.41 10.26
N GLU A 188 4.52 0.33 9.29
CA GLU A 188 4.79 -0.20 7.96
C GLU A 188 4.05 0.63 6.91
N LYS A 189 4.53 0.58 5.67
CA LYS A 189 3.90 1.24 4.53
C LYS A 189 4.38 0.63 3.21
N CYS A 190 3.70 0.96 2.12
CA CYS A 190 4.15 0.64 0.77
C CYS A 190 5.60 1.08 0.53
N THR A 191 6.40 0.22 -0.10
CA THR A 191 7.81 0.44 -0.46
C THR A 191 8.01 0.52 -1.97
N PHE A 192 6.95 0.64 -2.78
CA PHE A 192 6.97 0.40 -4.22
C PHE A 192 7.55 -0.97 -4.60
N CYS A 193 7.42 -1.96 -3.70
CA CYS A 193 8.08 -3.26 -3.85
C CYS A 193 9.57 -3.11 -4.20
N SER A 194 10.34 -2.36 -3.38
CA SER A 194 11.74 -2.02 -3.66
C SER A 194 12.60 -3.26 -3.97
N HIS A 195 12.31 -4.40 -3.32
CA HIS A 195 12.93 -5.69 -3.61
C HIS A 195 12.68 -6.17 -5.06
N ARG A 196 11.61 -5.73 -5.72
CA ARG A 196 11.33 -6.00 -7.14
C ARG A 196 11.86 -4.87 -8.02
N THR A 197 11.50 -3.64 -7.72
CA THR A 197 11.75 -2.49 -8.59
C THR A 197 13.22 -2.15 -8.75
N LEU A 198 14.02 -2.33 -7.71
CA LEU A 198 15.48 -2.18 -7.78
C LEU A 198 16.16 -3.32 -8.58
N ASN A 199 15.46 -4.41 -8.85
CA ASN A 199 15.88 -5.51 -9.69
C ASN A 199 15.22 -5.47 -11.09
N GLY A 200 14.69 -4.33 -11.51
CA GLY A 200 14.11 -4.13 -12.84
C GLY A 200 12.74 -4.75 -13.06
N MET A 201 12.09 -5.25 -12.01
CA MET A 201 10.73 -5.81 -12.08
C MET A 201 9.68 -4.74 -11.75
N GLN A 202 8.44 -4.98 -12.15
CA GLN A 202 7.31 -4.13 -11.76
C GLN A 202 6.85 -4.42 -10.33
N PRO A 203 6.26 -3.43 -9.61
CA PRO A 203 5.56 -3.70 -8.37
C PRO A 203 4.47 -4.77 -8.53
N ALA A 204 4.28 -5.64 -7.56
CA ALA A 204 3.28 -6.72 -7.65
C ALA A 204 1.86 -6.21 -7.95
N CYS A 205 1.48 -5.06 -7.41
CA CYS A 205 0.17 -4.45 -7.67
C CYS A 205 0.01 -3.91 -9.11
N VAL A 206 1.10 -3.69 -9.83
CA VAL A 206 1.12 -3.33 -11.25
C VAL A 206 0.98 -4.58 -12.09
N ASP A 207 1.83 -5.58 -11.84
CA ASP A 207 1.78 -6.86 -12.57
C ASP A 207 0.42 -7.55 -12.48
N ALA A 208 -0.20 -7.51 -11.31
CA ALA A 208 -1.49 -8.14 -11.07
C ALA A 208 -2.70 -7.36 -11.61
N CYS A 209 -2.51 -6.16 -12.14
CA CYS A 209 -3.62 -5.32 -12.60
C CYS A 209 -4.18 -5.78 -13.96
N PRO A 210 -5.36 -6.44 -14.02
CA PRO A 210 -5.86 -7.02 -15.26
C PRO A 210 -6.23 -5.98 -16.31
N SER A 211 -6.61 -4.78 -15.87
CA SER A 211 -6.96 -3.67 -16.76
C SER A 211 -5.78 -2.74 -17.06
N GLN A 212 -4.58 -3.05 -16.52
CA GLN A 212 -3.38 -2.21 -16.63
C GLN A 212 -3.64 -0.74 -16.24
N ALA A 213 -4.49 -0.55 -15.23
CA ALA A 213 -4.80 0.78 -14.71
C ALA A 213 -3.65 1.38 -13.87
N ARG A 214 -2.75 0.55 -13.34
CA ARG A 214 -1.56 0.98 -12.60
C ARG A 214 -0.35 0.93 -13.52
N ILE A 215 0.32 2.06 -13.66
CA ILE A 215 1.49 2.22 -14.52
C ILE A 215 2.63 2.75 -13.65
N PHE A 216 3.75 2.05 -13.59
CA PHE A 216 4.91 2.41 -12.78
C PHE A 216 6.13 2.63 -13.65
N GLY A 217 7.02 3.55 -13.26
CA GLY A 217 8.25 3.79 -13.98
C GLY A 217 9.05 4.97 -13.43
N ASP A 218 10.09 5.34 -14.18
CA ASP A 218 10.95 6.47 -13.88
C ASP A 218 10.33 7.77 -14.37
N LEU A 219 10.12 8.72 -13.46
CA LEU A 219 9.59 10.05 -13.76
C LEU A 219 10.58 10.94 -14.50
N ASP A 220 11.89 10.67 -14.38
CA ASP A 220 12.96 11.44 -15.01
C ASP A 220 13.26 10.94 -16.43
N ASP A 221 12.85 9.71 -16.77
CA ASP A 221 13.01 9.15 -18.10
C ASP A 221 11.80 9.49 -18.98
N LYS A 222 11.99 10.39 -19.94
CA LYS A 222 10.94 10.77 -20.92
C LYS A 222 10.42 9.61 -21.76
N ALA A 223 11.17 8.54 -21.89
CA ALA A 223 10.76 7.34 -22.63
C ALA A 223 9.85 6.45 -21.78
N SER A 224 9.83 6.62 -20.46
CA SER A 224 9.04 5.80 -19.55
C SER A 224 7.53 5.99 -19.76
N PRO A 225 6.71 4.95 -19.57
CA PRO A 225 5.25 5.04 -19.69
C PRO A 225 4.62 6.10 -18.75
N VAL A 226 5.14 6.25 -17.54
CA VAL A 226 4.63 7.25 -16.58
C VAL A 226 4.90 8.67 -17.07
N ALA A 227 6.11 8.97 -17.54
CA ALA A 227 6.47 10.29 -18.03
C ALA A 227 5.62 10.69 -19.25
N LYS A 228 5.43 9.77 -20.20
CA LYS A 228 4.56 9.98 -21.37
C LYS A 228 3.11 10.32 -21.00
N ILE A 229 2.57 9.66 -19.97
CA ILE A 229 1.21 9.95 -19.50
C ILE A 229 1.16 11.33 -18.86
N LEU A 230 2.13 11.67 -18.01
CA LEU A 230 2.19 12.96 -17.33
C LEU A 230 2.32 14.14 -18.33
N GLU A 231 3.00 13.93 -19.46
CA GLU A 231 3.14 14.92 -20.52
C GLU A 231 1.85 15.06 -21.37
N SER A 232 1.19 13.94 -21.66
CA SER A 232 0.08 13.89 -22.65
C SER A 232 -1.33 14.00 -22.05
N GLN A 233 -1.49 13.78 -20.74
CA GLN A 233 -2.79 13.74 -20.10
C GLN A 233 -2.88 14.66 -18.89
N LYS A 234 -4.08 15.20 -18.64
CA LYS A 234 -4.35 15.92 -17.41
C LYS A 234 -4.38 14.96 -16.24
N THR A 235 -3.47 15.15 -15.29
CA THR A 235 -3.36 14.36 -14.08
C THR A 235 -3.71 15.19 -12.83
N PHE A 236 -3.99 14.52 -11.74
CA PHE A 236 -4.11 15.13 -10.42
C PHE A 236 -3.41 14.28 -9.38
N VAL A 237 -3.18 14.84 -8.22
CA VAL A 237 -2.62 14.16 -7.03
C VAL A 237 -3.61 14.29 -5.88
N LEU A 238 -3.53 13.39 -4.92
CA LEU A 238 -4.33 13.47 -3.70
C LEU A 238 -3.80 14.57 -2.79
N LYS A 239 -4.71 15.32 -2.15
CA LYS A 239 -4.41 16.35 -1.14
C LYS A 239 -3.24 17.26 -1.54
N PRO A 240 -3.32 17.96 -2.68
CA PRO A 240 -2.25 18.85 -3.14
C PRO A 240 -1.95 19.99 -2.14
N GLU A 241 -2.95 20.40 -1.36
CA GLU A 241 -2.84 21.38 -0.27
C GLU A 241 -1.90 20.95 0.85
N GLY A 242 -1.65 19.66 1.00
CA GLY A 242 -0.69 19.12 1.99
C GLY A 242 0.77 19.42 1.67
N GLY A 243 1.08 20.01 0.50
CA GLY A 243 2.41 20.47 0.10
C GLY A 243 3.48 19.37 -0.01
N THR A 244 3.12 18.09 0.06
CA THR A 244 4.08 16.99 0.15
C THR A 244 4.67 16.55 -1.20
N ARG A 245 4.19 17.09 -2.31
CA ARG A 245 4.58 16.75 -3.68
C ARG A 245 4.55 15.22 -3.95
N PRO A 246 3.36 14.62 -4.07
CA PRO A 246 3.19 13.18 -4.33
C PRO A 246 3.88 12.72 -5.62
N ASN A 247 4.36 11.47 -5.62
CA ASN A 247 4.86 10.78 -6.83
C ASN A 247 3.88 9.68 -7.31
N VAL A 248 2.64 9.73 -6.83
CA VAL A 248 1.52 8.95 -7.36
C VAL A 248 0.51 9.92 -7.94
N TYR A 249 0.19 9.72 -9.21
CA TYR A 249 -0.66 10.58 -10.01
C TYR A 249 -1.89 9.81 -10.46
N TYR A 250 -2.99 10.52 -10.67
CA TYR A 250 -4.24 9.94 -11.13
C TYR A 250 -4.67 10.58 -12.45
N VAL A 251 -5.23 9.77 -13.34
CA VAL A 251 -5.79 10.17 -14.63
C VAL A 251 -7.28 9.88 -14.66
N GLY A 252 -8.06 10.80 -15.21
CA GLY A 252 -9.49 10.64 -15.34
C GLY A 252 -10.25 11.05 -14.08
N LYS A 253 -11.51 10.66 -14.04
CA LYS A 253 -12.37 10.74 -12.85
C LYS A 253 -12.59 9.33 -12.34
N TYR A 254 -13.07 9.21 -11.12
CA TYR A 254 -13.56 7.95 -10.59
C TYR A 254 -14.43 7.24 -11.63
N SER A 255 -14.24 5.94 -11.80
CA SER A 255 -15.13 5.18 -12.68
C SER A 255 -16.51 5.17 -12.06
N VAL A 256 -17.41 5.95 -12.65
CA VAL A 256 -18.84 5.84 -12.38
C VAL A 256 -19.34 4.63 -13.16
N ARG A 257 -19.83 3.63 -12.48
CA ARG A 257 -20.51 2.49 -13.08
C ARG A 257 -21.98 2.60 -12.74
N SER A 258 -22.77 2.90 -13.73
CA SER A 258 -24.23 2.81 -13.67
C SER A 258 -24.67 1.39 -14.03
#